data_a013bb047dba16c0711bd3d40fda5de2
#
_entry.id   a013bb047dba16c0711bd3d40fda5de2
#
_cell.length_a   1.000
_cell.length_b   1.000
_cell.length_c   1.000
_cell.angle_alpha   90.00
_cell.angle_beta   90.00
_cell.angle_gamma   90.00
#
_symmetry.space_group_name_H-M   'P 1'
#
loop_
_entity.id
_entity.type
_entity.pdbx_description
1 polymer ?
#
loop_
_entity_poly.entity_id
_entity_poly.type
_entity_poly.pdbx_seq_one_letter_code
_entity_poly.pdbx_strand_id
1 'polypeptide(L)'
;MEWAFSPFAMLLTYRLVDCSRPQKEGVVSEAGLARETADTGIVRIGNCSGFYGDRISAMREMLTGGELDYLTGDYLAELTMLILARDRAKAPERGYAKTFLTQLEECLGLAHDRGVRIVVNAGGLNPAGLAQAVRALAERLGVPVRVAHVEGDDLLHRAAELRLGAPLAANAYLGAWGIVDCLHSGADIVVTGRVTDASVIVGPAAAHFGWARNDYHQLAGAVAAGHIIECGTQATGGNYAFFTEVEDLMHAGFPIAEVRADGSSVITKHPGTGGAVSVGTVTAQLLYEITGARYANPDVTLRVDSMDLSQDGPDRVLVSGVRGEPPPPTLKVSLNTIGGFRNAMTFVLTGLDIEAKAELVRRQLETGLRVKPAELQWTLARTDHPDGDTEETASALLRCVVRDPDPAVVGRQFSSAAVELALASYPGFHTTTPPSDGQVYGVFTPGFVAASEVPHIAVHADGTRVDIAQASETRELAAVAPFALPEPLPFEETCRVPLGRIAGARSGDKGGSANVGLWVRTEDQWRWLAHEMTVEKLRELLPEAEDMPVTRHLLPNLRAVNFVIEGILGKGVAYQARFDPQAKGIGEWLRARHVDVPEALL
;
A
#
# COMPACT_ATOMS: atom_id res chain seq x y z
N MET A 1 16.46 -43.48 12.86
CA MET A 1 16.40 -42.49 13.94
C MET A 1 15.52 -41.36 13.44
N GLU A 2 14.25 -41.50 13.75
CA GLU A 2 13.21 -40.53 13.40
C GLU A 2 13.27 -39.35 14.39
N TRP A 3 13.42 -38.15 13.88
CA TRP A 3 13.19 -36.94 14.64
C TRP A 3 11.89 -36.32 14.17
N ALA A 4 10.84 -36.54 14.96
CA ALA A 4 9.54 -35.89 14.79
C ALA A 4 9.64 -34.42 15.23
N PHE A 5 9.31 -33.50 14.33
CA PHE A 5 9.07 -32.10 14.65
C PHE A 5 7.64 -31.91 15.14
N SER A 6 7.53 -31.49 16.38
CA SER A 6 6.27 -31.02 16.98
C SER A 6 6.09 -29.53 16.66
N PRO A 7 4.91 -29.09 16.19
CA PRO A 7 4.62 -27.68 16.06
C PRO A 7 4.17 -27.11 17.41
N PHE A 8 4.78 -26.05 17.86
CA PHE A 8 4.34 -25.24 18.99
C PHE A 8 3.00 -24.56 18.63
N ALA A 9 1.91 -25.13 19.13
CA ALA A 9 0.62 -24.49 19.19
C ALA A 9 0.49 -23.82 20.58
N MET A 10 0.51 -22.50 20.60
CA MET A 10 0.22 -21.71 21.79
C MET A 10 -1.31 -21.64 21.94
N LEU A 11 -1.85 -22.51 22.78
CA LEU A 11 -3.26 -22.49 23.21
C LEU A 11 -3.44 -21.41 24.29
N LEU A 12 -4.05 -20.31 23.91
CA LEU A 12 -4.66 -19.37 24.85
C LEU A 12 -6.06 -19.87 25.21
N THR A 13 -6.21 -20.40 26.42
CA THR A 13 -7.49 -20.77 27.03
C THR A 13 -8.24 -19.50 27.47
N TYR A 14 -9.29 -19.14 26.76
CA TYR A 14 -10.29 -18.20 27.26
C TYR A 14 -11.35 -18.94 28.08
N ARG A 15 -11.52 -18.51 29.33
CA ARG A 15 -12.65 -18.95 30.20
C ARG A 15 -13.94 -18.35 29.68
N LEU A 16 -14.89 -19.22 29.37
CA LEU A 16 -16.30 -18.88 29.15
C LEU A 16 -16.91 -18.35 30.44
N VAL A 17 -17.43 -17.15 30.40
CA VAL A 17 -18.34 -16.63 31.44
C VAL A 17 -19.75 -16.87 30.94
N ASP A 18 -20.46 -17.70 31.69
CA ASP A 18 -21.88 -18.06 31.52
C ASP A 18 -22.75 -16.86 31.91
N CYS A 19 -23.55 -16.36 30.99
CA CYS A 19 -24.63 -15.41 31.29
C CYS A 19 -25.97 -15.99 30.83
N SER A 20 -26.65 -16.60 31.75
CA SER A 20 -28.06 -17.04 31.65
C SER A 20 -29.03 -15.87 31.45
N ARG A 21 -29.98 -16.11 30.54
CA ARG A 21 -31.08 -15.23 30.12
C ARG A 21 -32.05 -14.88 31.23
N PRO A 22 -32.90 -13.85 31.00
CA PRO A 22 -34.33 -14.11 30.87
C PRO A 22 -34.96 -13.57 29.57
N GLN A 23 -35.90 -14.38 29.08
CA GLN A 23 -36.82 -14.04 27.99
C GLN A 23 -37.79 -12.91 28.40
N LYS A 24 -38.08 -12.02 27.47
CA LYS A 24 -39.37 -11.31 27.40
C LYS A 24 -39.85 -11.28 25.95
N GLU A 25 -41.01 -11.84 25.76
CA GLU A 25 -41.86 -11.73 24.58
C GLU A 25 -42.36 -10.30 24.40
N GLY A 26 -42.50 -9.88 23.16
CA GLY A 26 -43.30 -8.70 22.88
C GLY A 26 -43.11 -8.05 21.54
N VAL A 27 -43.99 -8.35 20.59
CA VAL A 27 -44.56 -7.47 19.54
C VAL A 27 -43.71 -7.22 18.30
N VAL A 28 -44.10 -7.90 17.23
CA VAL A 28 -43.82 -7.58 15.83
C VAL A 28 -44.44 -6.22 15.50
N SER A 29 -43.64 -5.26 15.07
CA SER A 29 -44.10 -4.05 14.41
C SER A 29 -43.33 -3.94 13.09
N GLU A 30 -44.04 -4.19 12.00
CA GLU A 30 -43.63 -3.75 10.67
C GLU A 30 -43.56 -2.23 10.65
N ALA A 31 -42.35 -1.70 10.59
CA ALA A 31 -42.11 -0.35 10.13
C ALA A 31 -40.76 -0.36 9.43
N GLY A 32 -40.78 -0.46 8.11
CA GLY A 32 -39.67 -0.06 7.27
C GLY A 32 -39.40 1.43 7.50
N LEU A 33 -38.52 1.75 8.42
CA LEU A 33 -37.98 3.08 8.60
C LEU A 33 -36.99 3.35 7.46
N ALA A 34 -37.49 3.95 6.37
CA ALA A 34 -36.67 4.78 5.54
C ALA A 34 -36.06 5.84 6.49
N ARG A 35 -34.76 5.74 6.78
CA ARG A 35 -34.03 6.82 7.42
C ARG A 35 -34.10 8.02 6.46
N GLU A 36 -34.86 9.04 6.81
CA GLU A 36 -34.56 10.40 6.37
C GLU A 36 -33.19 10.72 6.94
N THR A 37 -32.12 10.48 6.13
CA THR A 37 -30.82 11.09 6.40
C THR A 37 -31.07 12.59 6.36
N ALA A 38 -30.90 13.26 7.49
CA ALA A 38 -30.78 14.71 7.47
C ALA A 38 -29.70 15.00 6.44
N ASP A 39 -30.05 15.67 5.35
CA ASP A 39 -29.16 16.06 4.28
C ASP A 39 -28.13 17.04 4.84
N THR A 40 -27.06 16.49 5.42
CA THR A 40 -25.95 17.28 5.96
C THR A 40 -25.02 17.76 4.85
N GLY A 41 -25.26 17.35 3.61
CA GLY A 41 -24.36 17.61 2.48
C GLY A 41 -22.98 16.94 2.62
N ILE A 42 -22.85 15.97 3.54
CA ILE A 42 -21.59 15.26 3.85
C ILE A 42 -21.86 13.76 3.89
N VAL A 43 -20.99 12.98 3.22
CA VAL A 43 -20.95 11.53 3.34
C VAL A 43 -19.70 11.11 4.11
N ARG A 44 -19.84 10.25 5.13
CA ARG A 44 -18.77 9.72 5.97
C ARG A 44 -18.34 8.35 5.48
N ILE A 45 -17.13 8.28 4.94
CA ILE A 45 -16.55 7.05 4.37
C ILE A 45 -15.33 6.68 5.23
N GLY A 46 -15.45 5.61 6.03
CA GLY A 46 -14.34 5.07 6.81
C GLY A 46 -13.59 3.99 6.04
N ASN A 47 -12.31 3.81 6.31
CA ASN A 47 -11.53 2.68 5.80
C ASN A 47 -11.12 1.76 6.95
N CYS A 48 -11.16 0.43 6.78
CA CYS A 48 -10.81 -0.55 7.82
C CYS A 48 -9.72 -1.53 7.41
N SER A 49 -9.09 -1.33 6.27
CA SER A 49 -7.97 -2.15 5.79
C SER A 49 -7.17 -1.38 4.75
N GLY A 50 -5.85 -1.34 4.91
CA GLY A 50 -4.92 -0.79 3.92
C GLY A 50 -4.09 -1.86 3.21
N PHE A 51 -4.20 -3.13 3.60
CA PHE A 51 -3.56 -4.26 2.93
C PHE A 51 -4.13 -5.60 3.41
N TYR A 52 -3.81 -6.70 2.70
CA TYR A 52 -4.31 -8.06 2.97
C TYR A 52 -4.12 -8.55 4.41
N GLY A 53 -3.05 -8.13 5.09
CA GLY A 53 -2.68 -8.57 6.44
C GLY A 53 -2.98 -7.56 7.55
N ASP A 54 -3.88 -6.61 7.32
CA ASP A 54 -4.19 -5.58 8.29
C ASP A 54 -4.96 -6.11 9.52
N ARG A 55 -5.11 -5.28 10.53
CA ARG A 55 -5.67 -5.60 11.83
C ARG A 55 -7.11 -6.11 11.73
N ILE A 56 -7.37 -7.33 12.20
CA ILE A 56 -8.71 -7.96 12.11
C ILE A 56 -9.76 -7.14 12.85
N SER A 57 -9.43 -6.57 14.00
CA SER A 57 -10.36 -5.76 14.80
C SER A 57 -10.79 -4.44 14.14
N ALA A 58 -10.08 -3.99 13.08
CA ALA A 58 -10.31 -2.69 12.46
C ALA A 58 -11.75 -2.46 12.00
N MET A 59 -12.38 -3.46 11.39
CA MET A 59 -13.77 -3.37 10.94
C MET A 59 -14.74 -3.11 12.13
N ARG A 60 -14.55 -3.82 13.23
CA ARG A 60 -15.34 -3.63 14.46
C ARG A 60 -15.08 -2.25 15.07
N GLU A 61 -13.80 -1.84 15.15
CA GLU A 61 -13.42 -0.53 15.68
C GLU A 61 -14.11 0.60 14.91
N MET A 62 -14.06 0.53 13.58
CA MET A 62 -14.70 1.53 12.72
C MET A 62 -16.23 1.55 12.86
N LEU A 63 -16.86 0.39 12.93
CA LEU A 63 -18.31 0.30 13.10
C LEU A 63 -18.78 0.72 14.49
N THR A 64 -17.95 0.66 15.52
CA THR A 64 -18.35 0.98 16.91
C THR A 64 -17.90 2.35 17.37
N GLY A 65 -16.87 2.95 16.72
CA GLY A 65 -16.25 4.20 17.15
C GLY A 65 -17.08 5.47 16.91
N GLY A 66 -18.04 5.42 15.98
CA GLY A 66 -18.86 6.56 15.61
C GLY A 66 -19.77 6.29 14.42
N GLU A 67 -20.33 7.35 13.84
CA GLU A 67 -21.22 7.27 12.69
C GLU A 67 -20.43 7.17 11.38
N LEU A 68 -20.86 6.27 10.50
CA LEU A 68 -20.40 6.10 9.13
C LEU A 68 -21.59 5.86 8.21
N ASP A 69 -21.49 6.31 6.96
CA ASP A 69 -22.41 5.97 5.89
C ASP A 69 -21.88 4.76 5.10
N TYR A 70 -20.56 4.73 4.89
CA TYR A 70 -19.87 3.64 4.21
C TYR A 70 -18.63 3.21 4.97
N LEU A 71 -18.33 1.92 4.89
CA LEU A 71 -17.07 1.34 5.32
C LEU A 71 -16.37 0.70 4.14
N THR A 72 -15.12 1.09 3.90
CA THR A 72 -14.30 0.56 2.82
C THR A 72 -13.14 -0.28 3.35
N GLY A 73 -12.54 -1.06 2.47
CA GLY A 73 -11.31 -1.77 2.76
C GLY A 73 -10.53 -2.01 1.48
N ASP A 74 -9.27 -1.61 1.51
CA ASP A 74 -8.30 -1.97 0.49
C ASP A 74 -7.49 -3.18 0.97
N TYR A 75 -7.60 -4.28 0.22
CA TYR A 75 -6.93 -5.57 0.52
C TYR A 75 -5.88 -5.93 -0.52
N LEU A 76 -5.74 -5.12 -1.58
CA LEU A 76 -4.95 -5.49 -2.74
C LEU A 76 -3.72 -4.60 -2.90
N ALA A 77 -2.59 -5.26 -3.09
CA ALA A 77 -1.34 -4.67 -3.56
C ALA A 77 -0.78 -5.56 -4.67
N GLU A 78 0.27 -5.11 -5.35
CA GLU A 78 0.92 -5.85 -6.42
C GLU A 78 1.35 -7.26 -5.98
N LEU A 79 1.93 -7.39 -4.79
CA LEU A 79 2.31 -8.67 -4.19
C LEU A 79 1.09 -9.54 -3.81
N THR A 80 0.01 -8.92 -3.36
CA THR A 80 -1.21 -9.64 -2.97
C THR A 80 -1.82 -10.36 -4.17
N MET A 81 -1.84 -9.75 -5.36
CA MET A 81 -2.35 -10.38 -6.58
C MET A 81 -1.60 -11.68 -6.91
N LEU A 82 -0.28 -11.72 -6.70
CA LEU A 82 0.50 -12.95 -6.86
C LEU A 82 0.14 -14.02 -5.83
N ILE A 83 -0.06 -13.63 -4.57
CA ILE A 83 -0.48 -14.55 -3.48
C ILE A 83 -1.82 -15.17 -3.84
N LEU A 84 -2.79 -14.36 -4.27
CA LEU A 84 -4.13 -14.80 -4.66
C LEU A 84 -4.09 -15.68 -5.92
N ALA A 85 -3.22 -15.40 -6.89
CA ALA A 85 -3.03 -16.24 -8.07
C ALA A 85 -2.55 -17.65 -7.70
N ARG A 86 -1.59 -17.74 -6.77
CA ARG A 86 -1.12 -19.04 -6.23
C ARG A 86 -2.20 -19.78 -5.44
N ASP A 87 -3.03 -19.07 -4.70
CA ASP A 87 -4.16 -19.67 -3.95
C ASP A 87 -5.23 -20.19 -4.92
N ARG A 88 -5.60 -19.41 -5.96
CA ARG A 88 -6.53 -19.83 -7.02
C ARG A 88 -6.00 -21.02 -7.84
N ALA A 89 -4.70 -21.07 -8.11
CA ALA A 89 -4.09 -22.21 -8.82
C ALA A 89 -4.20 -23.53 -8.05
N LYS A 90 -4.23 -23.48 -6.71
CA LYS A 90 -4.42 -24.66 -5.85
C LYS A 90 -5.89 -25.08 -5.73
N ALA A 91 -6.81 -24.12 -5.75
CA ALA A 91 -8.24 -24.31 -5.58
C ALA A 91 -8.98 -23.19 -6.34
N PRO A 92 -9.60 -23.51 -7.49
CA PRO A 92 -10.20 -22.52 -8.40
C PRO A 92 -11.28 -21.63 -7.76
N GLU A 93 -11.94 -22.12 -6.71
CA GLU A 93 -12.93 -21.36 -5.93
C GLU A 93 -12.33 -20.27 -5.04
N ARG A 94 -11.01 -20.26 -4.87
CA ARG A 94 -10.25 -19.27 -4.10
C ARG A 94 -9.80 -18.11 -4.98
N GLY A 95 -8.86 -17.30 -4.49
CA GLY A 95 -8.30 -16.16 -5.22
C GLY A 95 -8.85 -14.82 -4.74
N TYR A 96 -9.45 -14.77 -3.55
CA TYR A 96 -9.91 -13.56 -2.87
C TYR A 96 -9.33 -13.43 -1.46
N ALA A 97 -9.41 -12.25 -0.88
CA ALA A 97 -8.86 -11.95 0.45
C ALA A 97 -9.74 -12.55 1.56
N LYS A 98 -9.29 -13.63 2.19
CA LYS A 98 -10.03 -14.34 3.26
C LYS A 98 -10.13 -13.54 4.55
N THR A 99 -9.19 -12.63 4.81
CA THR A 99 -9.23 -11.74 5.98
C THR A 99 -10.49 -10.92 6.02
N PHE A 100 -11.01 -10.49 4.87
CA PHE A 100 -12.30 -9.81 4.81
C PHE A 100 -13.46 -10.67 5.34
N LEU A 101 -13.54 -11.95 4.96
CA LEU A 101 -14.59 -12.84 5.49
C LEU A 101 -14.46 -13.04 7.00
N THR A 102 -13.24 -13.13 7.51
CA THR A 102 -13.00 -13.24 8.96
C THR A 102 -13.48 -11.99 9.70
N GLN A 103 -13.18 -10.81 9.19
CA GLN A 103 -13.67 -9.55 9.76
C GLN A 103 -15.19 -9.43 9.67
N LEU A 104 -15.75 -9.81 8.52
CA LEU A 104 -17.17 -9.69 8.25
C LEU A 104 -18.00 -10.66 9.10
N GLU A 105 -17.50 -11.87 9.40
CA GLU A 105 -18.18 -12.85 10.24
C GLU A 105 -18.54 -12.29 11.62
N GLU A 106 -17.64 -11.46 12.17
CA GLU A 106 -17.87 -10.79 13.45
C GLU A 106 -18.68 -9.50 13.35
N CYS A 107 -18.75 -8.89 12.16
CA CYS A 107 -19.19 -7.50 12.01
C CYS A 107 -20.42 -7.32 11.10
N LEU A 108 -20.86 -8.36 10.38
CA LEU A 108 -21.94 -8.24 9.40
C LEU A 108 -23.25 -7.75 10.03
N GLY A 109 -23.65 -8.35 11.16
CA GLY A 109 -24.84 -7.92 11.89
C GLY A 109 -24.74 -6.47 12.38
N LEU A 110 -23.55 -6.11 12.89
CA LEU A 110 -23.31 -4.75 13.37
C LEU A 110 -23.38 -3.71 12.23
N ALA A 111 -22.81 -4.01 11.05
CA ALA A 111 -22.90 -3.13 9.89
C ALA A 111 -24.35 -2.98 9.42
N HIS A 112 -25.10 -4.09 9.35
CA HIS A 112 -26.51 -4.09 8.98
C HIS A 112 -27.37 -3.26 9.95
N ASP A 113 -27.22 -3.49 11.25
CA ASP A 113 -28.01 -2.79 12.29
C ASP A 113 -27.74 -1.27 12.31
N ARG A 114 -26.53 -0.87 11.91
CA ARG A 114 -26.13 0.53 11.79
C ARG A 114 -26.44 1.15 10.44
N GLY A 115 -26.88 0.36 9.46
CA GLY A 115 -27.16 0.80 8.10
C GLY A 115 -25.90 1.25 7.35
N VAL A 116 -24.71 0.77 7.73
CA VAL A 116 -23.44 1.07 7.07
C VAL A 116 -23.27 0.15 5.87
N ARG A 117 -23.09 0.72 4.68
CA ARG A 117 -22.79 -0.04 3.47
C ARG A 117 -21.30 -0.35 3.39
N ILE A 118 -20.94 -1.49 2.82
CA ILE A 118 -19.55 -1.95 2.73
C ILE A 118 -19.12 -2.02 1.26
N VAL A 119 -17.96 -1.43 0.94
CA VAL A 119 -17.36 -1.48 -0.41
C VAL A 119 -15.90 -1.90 -0.28
N VAL A 120 -15.52 -3.03 -0.89
CA VAL A 120 -14.18 -3.60 -0.75
C VAL A 120 -13.65 -4.16 -2.07
N ASN A 121 -12.34 -4.09 -2.28
CA ASN A 121 -11.65 -4.75 -3.39
C ASN A 121 -11.16 -6.17 -3.02
N ALA A 122 -11.61 -6.70 -1.90
CA ALA A 122 -11.20 -8.02 -1.37
C ALA A 122 -11.48 -9.20 -2.32
N GLY A 123 -12.26 -8.99 -3.39
CA GLY A 123 -12.54 -10.00 -4.42
C GLY A 123 -11.31 -10.47 -5.19
N GLY A 124 -10.30 -9.61 -5.32
CA GLY A 124 -9.03 -9.96 -5.94
C GLY A 124 -9.19 -10.58 -7.32
N LEU A 125 -8.83 -11.85 -7.47
CA LEU A 125 -8.96 -12.61 -8.72
C LEU A 125 -10.29 -13.35 -8.85
N ASN A 126 -11.18 -13.27 -7.88
CA ASN A 126 -12.46 -14.00 -7.87
C ASN A 126 -13.54 -13.23 -7.10
N PRO A 127 -13.95 -12.04 -7.59
CA PRO A 127 -14.99 -11.24 -6.93
C PRO A 127 -16.34 -11.97 -6.85
N ALA A 128 -16.73 -12.73 -7.86
CA ALA A 128 -17.96 -13.53 -7.84
C ALA A 128 -17.93 -14.60 -6.74
N GLY A 129 -16.78 -15.29 -6.59
CA GLY A 129 -16.60 -16.29 -5.52
C GLY A 129 -16.66 -15.68 -4.13
N LEU A 130 -16.06 -14.50 -3.93
CA LEU A 130 -16.19 -13.80 -2.65
C LEU A 130 -17.62 -13.34 -2.40
N ALA A 131 -18.30 -12.77 -3.38
CA ALA A 131 -19.71 -12.38 -3.24
C ALA A 131 -20.61 -13.56 -2.86
N GLN A 132 -20.36 -14.74 -3.44
CA GLN A 132 -21.06 -15.97 -3.06
C GLN A 132 -20.74 -16.39 -1.62
N ALA A 133 -19.47 -16.32 -1.21
CA ALA A 133 -19.06 -16.64 0.17
C ALA A 133 -19.70 -15.68 1.20
N VAL A 134 -19.81 -14.39 0.85
CA VAL A 134 -20.49 -13.38 1.68
C VAL A 134 -21.99 -13.68 1.81
N ARG A 135 -22.67 -14.06 0.73
CA ARG A 135 -24.10 -14.46 0.77
C ARG A 135 -24.28 -15.69 1.66
N ALA A 136 -23.43 -16.71 1.53
CA ALA A 136 -23.48 -17.90 2.38
C ALA A 136 -23.22 -17.57 3.86
N LEU A 137 -22.30 -16.64 4.14
CA LEU A 137 -22.06 -16.13 5.49
C LEU A 137 -23.29 -15.41 6.04
N ALA A 138 -23.91 -14.55 5.25
CA ALA A 138 -25.10 -13.78 5.63
C ALA A 138 -26.29 -14.71 5.95
N GLU A 139 -26.51 -15.72 5.13
CA GLU A 139 -27.53 -16.73 5.35
C GLU A 139 -27.28 -17.50 6.66
N ARG A 140 -26.04 -17.94 6.91
CA ARG A 140 -25.64 -18.63 8.13
C ARG A 140 -25.86 -17.79 9.40
N LEU A 141 -25.59 -16.47 9.29
CA LEU A 141 -25.78 -15.52 10.39
C LEU A 141 -27.23 -15.01 10.52
N GLY A 142 -28.08 -15.28 9.54
CA GLY A 142 -29.45 -14.77 9.50
C GLY A 142 -29.56 -13.26 9.28
N VAL A 143 -28.57 -12.65 8.62
CA VAL A 143 -28.53 -11.21 8.35
C VAL A 143 -28.93 -10.95 6.89
N PRO A 144 -30.05 -10.24 6.62
CA PRO A 144 -30.52 -10.00 5.26
C PRO A 144 -29.74 -8.87 4.62
N VAL A 145 -28.79 -9.20 3.74
CA VAL A 145 -27.98 -8.21 2.99
C VAL A 145 -28.00 -8.50 1.49
N ARG A 146 -27.98 -7.47 0.70
CA ARG A 146 -27.87 -7.52 -0.78
C ARG A 146 -26.41 -7.37 -1.16
N VAL A 147 -25.84 -8.42 -1.75
CA VAL A 147 -24.42 -8.45 -2.14
C VAL A 147 -24.32 -8.37 -3.65
N ALA A 148 -23.69 -7.30 -4.14
CA ALA A 148 -23.33 -7.10 -5.54
C ALA A 148 -21.82 -7.21 -5.73
N HIS A 149 -21.36 -7.37 -6.97
CA HIS A 149 -19.94 -7.38 -7.28
C HIS A 149 -19.62 -6.78 -8.63
N VAL A 150 -18.36 -6.45 -8.85
CA VAL A 150 -17.84 -5.91 -10.11
C VAL A 150 -16.86 -6.90 -10.72
N GLU A 151 -17.01 -7.15 -12.03
CA GLU A 151 -16.19 -8.04 -12.84
C GLU A 151 -15.60 -7.33 -14.06
N GLY A 152 -14.67 -8.00 -14.75
CA GLY A 152 -14.12 -7.56 -16.02
C GLY A 152 -12.64 -7.20 -15.97
N ASP A 153 -12.06 -7.12 -14.80
CA ASP A 153 -10.64 -6.83 -14.60
C ASP A 153 -9.71 -7.97 -15.02
N ASP A 154 -10.15 -9.23 -14.96
CA ASP A 154 -9.32 -10.41 -15.32
C ASP A 154 -9.15 -10.56 -16.83
N LEU A 155 -7.98 -10.17 -17.33
CA LEU A 155 -7.57 -10.23 -18.73
C LEU A 155 -6.67 -11.42 -19.06
N LEU A 156 -6.48 -12.36 -18.12
CA LEU A 156 -5.55 -13.48 -18.30
C LEU A 156 -5.90 -14.32 -19.55
N HIS A 157 -7.19 -14.55 -19.79
CA HIS A 157 -7.67 -15.31 -20.96
C HIS A 157 -7.44 -14.59 -22.30
N ARG A 158 -7.22 -13.26 -22.29
CA ARG A 158 -6.93 -12.41 -23.46
C ARG A 158 -5.47 -11.94 -23.51
N ALA A 159 -4.60 -12.45 -22.61
CA ALA A 159 -3.24 -11.93 -22.48
C ALA A 159 -2.43 -12.00 -23.79
N ALA A 160 -2.58 -13.08 -24.58
CA ALA A 160 -1.91 -13.21 -25.87
C ALA A 160 -2.46 -12.21 -26.91
N GLU A 161 -3.77 -12.03 -26.99
CA GLU A 161 -4.44 -11.06 -27.88
C GLU A 161 -3.99 -9.63 -27.57
N LEU A 162 -3.98 -9.27 -26.30
CA LEU A 162 -3.62 -7.94 -25.79
C LEU A 162 -2.10 -7.73 -25.66
N ARG A 163 -1.28 -8.70 -26.09
CA ARG A 163 0.19 -8.66 -26.06
C ARG A 163 0.77 -8.45 -24.65
N LEU A 164 0.14 -9.01 -23.63
CA LEU A 164 0.53 -8.93 -22.23
C LEU A 164 1.56 -9.99 -21.81
N GLY A 165 2.08 -10.77 -22.77
CA GLY A 165 3.02 -11.86 -22.50
C GLY A 165 2.33 -13.12 -21.97
N ALA A 166 3.01 -13.82 -21.06
CA ALA A 166 2.50 -15.04 -20.42
C ALA A 166 2.47 -14.91 -18.88
N PRO A 167 1.63 -14.02 -18.33
CA PRO A 167 1.55 -13.82 -16.89
C PRO A 167 0.78 -14.96 -16.21
N LEU A 168 0.94 -15.09 -14.88
CA LEU A 168 0.10 -15.92 -14.00
C LEU A 168 -1.24 -15.22 -13.68
N ALA A 169 -1.22 -13.90 -13.66
CA ALA A 169 -2.39 -13.06 -13.47
C ALA A 169 -2.21 -11.77 -14.27
N ALA A 170 -3.29 -11.31 -14.90
CA ALA A 170 -3.36 -10.06 -15.65
C ALA A 170 -4.67 -9.37 -15.30
N ASN A 171 -4.62 -8.34 -14.46
CA ASN A 171 -5.82 -7.65 -14.00
C ASN A 171 -5.74 -6.16 -14.30
N ALA A 172 -6.73 -5.65 -15.03
CA ALA A 172 -6.87 -4.23 -15.27
C ALA A 172 -7.32 -3.51 -13.98
N TYR A 173 -6.82 -2.30 -13.78
CA TYR A 173 -7.31 -1.43 -12.72
C TYR A 173 -8.59 -0.76 -13.21
N LEU A 174 -9.75 -1.25 -12.77
CA LEU A 174 -11.04 -0.65 -13.08
C LEU A 174 -11.28 0.62 -12.27
N GLY A 175 -12.26 1.41 -12.70
CA GLY A 175 -12.73 2.59 -12.00
C GLY A 175 -13.92 2.33 -11.06
N ALA A 176 -14.52 3.41 -10.59
CA ALA A 176 -15.58 3.40 -9.58
C ALA A 176 -17.00 3.15 -10.13
N TRP A 177 -17.22 3.27 -11.45
CA TRP A 177 -18.60 3.30 -11.99
C TRP A 177 -19.36 1.98 -11.86
N GLY A 178 -18.67 0.83 -11.83
CA GLY A 178 -19.30 -0.44 -11.48
C GLY A 178 -19.79 -0.46 -10.02
N ILE A 179 -19.03 0.16 -9.11
CA ILE A 179 -19.41 0.32 -7.70
C ILE A 179 -20.65 1.23 -7.60
N VAL A 180 -20.65 2.35 -8.31
CA VAL A 180 -21.79 3.31 -8.35
C VAL A 180 -23.07 2.61 -8.79
N ASP A 181 -23.01 1.84 -9.88
CA ASP A 181 -24.17 1.11 -10.41
C ASP A 181 -24.69 0.07 -9.40
N CYS A 182 -23.80 -0.73 -8.79
CA CYS A 182 -24.15 -1.66 -7.72
C CYS A 182 -24.82 -0.97 -6.52
N LEU A 183 -24.31 0.18 -6.08
CA LEU A 183 -24.88 0.94 -4.97
C LEU A 183 -26.25 1.53 -5.30
N HIS A 184 -26.45 2.01 -6.54
CA HIS A 184 -27.74 2.50 -7.02
C HIS A 184 -28.78 1.37 -7.16
N SER A 185 -28.35 0.12 -7.47
CA SER A 185 -29.25 -1.04 -7.45
C SER A 185 -29.68 -1.43 -6.05
N GLY A 186 -29.13 -0.75 -5.03
CA GLY A 186 -29.46 -0.93 -3.63
C GLY A 186 -28.61 -1.98 -2.91
N ALA A 187 -27.40 -2.28 -3.39
CA ALA A 187 -26.50 -3.18 -2.67
C ALA A 187 -26.10 -2.64 -1.30
N ASP A 188 -26.05 -3.53 -0.31
CA ASP A 188 -25.55 -3.25 1.04
C ASP A 188 -24.05 -3.54 1.11
N ILE A 189 -23.57 -4.51 0.31
CA ILE A 189 -22.17 -4.88 0.18
C ILE A 189 -21.81 -4.95 -1.30
N VAL A 190 -20.74 -4.26 -1.68
CA VAL A 190 -20.16 -4.31 -3.03
C VAL A 190 -18.73 -4.87 -2.95
N VAL A 191 -18.48 -5.95 -3.66
CA VAL A 191 -17.18 -6.61 -3.77
C VAL A 191 -16.62 -6.36 -5.16
N THR A 192 -15.37 -5.93 -5.26
CA THR A 192 -14.69 -5.79 -6.55
C THR A 192 -13.47 -6.71 -6.67
N GLY A 193 -13.04 -6.97 -7.91
CA GLY A 193 -11.70 -7.43 -8.22
C GLY A 193 -10.71 -6.26 -8.17
N ARG A 194 -9.75 -6.20 -9.11
CA ARG A 194 -8.77 -5.10 -9.14
C ARG A 194 -9.42 -3.82 -9.66
N VAL A 195 -9.56 -2.86 -8.79
CA VAL A 195 -9.87 -1.46 -9.09
C VAL A 195 -8.69 -0.59 -8.69
N THR A 196 -8.64 0.69 -9.08
CA THR A 196 -7.71 1.62 -8.42
C THR A 196 -8.10 1.79 -6.96
N ASP A 197 -7.12 1.89 -6.08
CA ASP A 197 -7.32 1.80 -4.64
C ASP A 197 -8.30 2.88 -4.14
N ALA A 198 -8.22 4.10 -4.67
CA ALA A 198 -9.16 5.17 -4.38
C ALA A 198 -10.61 4.89 -4.87
N SER A 199 -10.82 3.98 -5.83
CA SER A 199 -12.15 3.72 -6.40
C SER A 199 -13.17 3.21 -5.38
N VAL A 200 -12.71 2.52 -4.33
CA VAL A 200 -13.60 2.05 -3.25
C VAL A 200 -14.14 3.21 -2.40
N ILE A 201 -13.53 4.40 -2.49
CA ILE A 201 -14.02 5.64 -1.87
C ILE A 201 -14.77 6.52 -2.88
N VAL A 202 -14.28 6.61 -4.11
CA VAL A 202 -14.91 7.39 -5.19
C VAL A 202 -16.31 6.84 -5.49
N GLY A 203 -16.48 5.51 -5.53
CA GLY A 203 -17.78 4.88 -5.80
C GLY A 203 -18.87 5.28 -4.80
N PRO A 204 -18.67 5.13 -3.49
CA PRO A 204 -19.58 5.62 -2.46
C PRO A 204 -19.89 7.11 -2.56
N ALA A 205 -18.90 7.98 -2.75
CA ALA A 205 -19.10 9.41 -2.86
C ALA A 205 -19.93 9.77 -4.09
N ALA A 206 -19.56 9.24 -5.27
CA ALA A 206 -20.28 9.49 -6.52
C ALA A 206 -21.72 8.97 -6.47
N ALA A 207 -21.94 7.79 -5.89
CA ALA A 207 -23.28 7.24 -5.71
C ALA A 207 -24.14 8.06 -4.75
N HIS A 208 -23.55 8.55 -3.66
CA HIS A 208 -24.26 9.35 -2.66
C HIS A 208 -24.73 10.71 -3.20
N PHE A 209 -23.85 11.40 -3.92
CA PHE A 209 -24.16 12.75 -4.45
C PHE A 209 -24.75 12.74 -5.86
N GLY A 210 -24.82 11.58 -6.52
CA GLY A 210 -25.32 11.49 -7.89
C GLY A 210 -24.44 12.21 -8.92
N TRP A 211 -23.11 12.22 -8.69
CA TRP A 211 -22.19 12.88 -9.62
C TRP A 211 -22.23 12.25 -11.02
N ALA A 212 -22.08 13.10 -12.02
CA ALA A 212 -21.93 12.68 -13.40
C ALA A 212 -20.48 12.28 -13.71
N ARG A 213 -20.29 11.53 -14.81
CA ARG A 213 -18.98 11.04 -15.24
C ARG A 213 -18.00 12.15 -15.64
N ASN A 214 -18.47 13.33 -15.90
CA ASN A 214 -17.71 14.53 -16.27
C ASN A 214 -17.60 15.56 -15.13
N ASP A 215 -18.05 15.23 -13.92
CA ASP A 215 -17.84 16.04 -12.73
C ASP A 215 -16.39 15.83 -12.23
N TYR A 216 -15.42 16.13 -13.11
CA TYR A 216 -14.01 15.79 -12.90
C TYR A 216 -13.42 16.39 -11.62
N HIS A 217 -13.87 17.57 -11.16
CA HIS A 217 -13.34 18.17 -9.94
C HIS A 217 -13.82 17.42 -8.71
N GLN A 218 -15.08 17.06 -8.66
CA GLN A 218 -15.68 16.28 -7.57
C GLN A 218 -15.07 14.87 -7.51
N LEU A 219 -14.97 14.19 -8.66
CA LEU A 219 -14.33 12.87 -8.76
C LEU A 219 -12.87 12.92 -8.32
N ALA A 220 -12.11 13.95 -8.73
CA ALA A 220 -10.72 14.13 -8.30
C ALA A 220 -10.60 14.39 -6.80
N GLY A 221 -11.56 15.13 -6.22
CA GLY A 221 -11.63 15.34 -4.78
C GLY A 221 -11.81 14.03 -4.02
N ALA A 222 -12.70 13.17 -4.49
CA ALA A 222 -12.89 11.84 -3.92
C ALA A 222 -11.67 10.91 -4.16
N VAL A 223 -10.96 11.05 -5.30
CA VAL A 223 -9.68 10.33 -5.53
C VAL A 223 -8.63 10.81 -4.52
N ALA A 224 -8.52 12.12 -4.26
CA ALA A 224 -7.58 12.63 -3.26
C ALA A 224 -7.90 12.09 -1.85
N ALA A 225 -9.17 12.13 -1.46
CA ALA A 225 -9.62 11.54 -0.19
C ALA A 225 -9.32 10.04 -0.12
N GLY A 226 -9.61 9.30 -1.19
CA GLY A 226 -9.33 7.87 -1.30
C GLY A 226 -7.85 7.55 -1.18
N HIS A 227 -7.00 8.23 -1.93
CA HIS A 227 -5.54 8.07 -1.87
C HIS A 227 -4.95 8.37 -0.48
N ILE A 228 -5.57 9.29 0.28
CA ILE A 228 -5.15 9.57 1.65
C ILE A 228 -5.52 8.43 2.59
N ILE A 229 -6.74 7.88 2.50
CA ILE A 229 -7.26 6.95 3.50
C ILE A 229 -7.10 5.47 3.15
N GLU A 230 -6.83 5.12 1.88
CA GLU A 230 -6.74 3.73 1.40
C GLU A 230 -5.72 2.88 2.18
N CYS A 231 -4.58 3.46 2.53
CA CYS A 231 -3.53 2.79 3.30
C CYS A 231 -3.79 2.77 4.83
N GLY A 232 -5.03 2.96 5.25
CA GLY A 232 -5.44 2.81 6.64
C GLY A 232 -4.74 3.77 7.59
N THR A 233 -4.17 3.25 8.66
CA THR A 233 -3.60 4.04 9.76
C THR A 233 -2.38 4.89 9.38
N GLN A 234 -1.87 4.80 8.16
CA GLN A 234 -0.83 5.72 7.69
C GLN A 234 -1.33 7.17 7.62
N ALA A 235 -2.60 7.39 7.29
CA ALA A 235 -3.20 8.73 7.31
C ALA A 235 -3.35 9.30 8.73
N THR A 236 -3.29 8.45 9.75
CA THR A 236 -3.45 8.82 11.16
C THR A 236 -2.15 8.71 11.97
N GLY A 237 -1.00 8.76 11.31
CA GLY A 237 0.32 8.83 11.92
C GLY A 237 1.15 7.54 11.89
N GLY A 238 0.61 6.45 11.39
CA GLY A 238 1.40 5.25 11.08
C GLY A 238 2.47 5.57 10.05
N ASN A 239 3.71 5.13 10.27
CA ASN A 239 4.86 5.40 9.39
C ASN A 239 5.14 6.90 9.13
N TYR A 240 4.69 7.78 10.01
CA TYR A 240 4.91 9.22 9.90
C TYR A 240 6.32 9.61 10.31
N ALA A 241 6.97 10.45 9.49
CA ALA A 241 8.36 10.86 9.68
C ALA A 241 8.62 11.55 11.05
N PHE A 242 7.64 12.26 11.57
CA PHE A 242 7.70 12.90 12.89
C PHE A 242 6.86 12.13 13.93
N PHE A 243 6.93 10.81 13.92
CA PHE A 243 6.11 9.93 14.76
C PHE A 243 6.25 10.21 16.27
N THR A 244 7.39 10.77 16.70
CA THR A 244 7.62 11.16 18.10
C THR A 244 6.78 12.35 18.56
N GLU A 245 6.15 13.08 17.63
CA GLU A 245 5.22 14.15 17.92
C GLU A 245 3.77 13.64 18.08
N VAL A 246 3.50 12.37 17.75
CA VAL A 246 2.18 11.76 17.88
C VAL A 246 2.07 11.13 19.28
N GLU A 247 1.14 11.62 20.08
CA GLU A 247 1.03 11.28 21.50
C GLU A 247 0.74 9.78 21.74
N ASP A 248 -0.14 9.18 20.94
CA ASP A 248 -0.51 7.76 21.06
C ASP A 248 -0.52 7.06 19.69
N LEU A 249 0.53 6.28 19.42
CA LEU A 249 0.62 5.39 18.25
C LEU A 249 0.37 3.91 18.57
N MET A 250 0.11 3.56 19.82
CA MET A 250 -0.08 2.14 20.22
C MET A 250 -1.31 1.53 19.54
N HIS A 251 -2.37 2.35 19.38
CA HIS A 251 -3.60 1.96 18.69
C HIS A 251 -4.11 3.09 17.81
N ALA A 252 -3.36 3.42 16.76
CA ALA A 252 -3.79 4.42 15.79
C ALA A 252 -5.16 4.06 15.22
N GLY A 253 -6.10 5.00 15.28
CA GLY A 253 -7.45 4.85 14.70
C GLY A 253 -7.39 4.82 13.18
N PHE A 254 -8.30 4.09 12.55
CA PHE A 254 -8.43 4.11 11.09
C PHE A 254 -9.04 5.43 10.62
N PRO A 255 -8.69 5.88 9.38
CA PRO A 255 -9.12 7.18 8.88
C PRO A 255 -10.55 7.18 8.35
N ILE A 256 -11.14 8.36 8.34
CA ILE A 256 -12.45 8.68 7.78
C ILE A 256 -12.28 9.86 6.84
N ALA A 257 -12.91 9.82 5.67
CA ALA A 257 -13.11 10.97 4.81
C ALA A 257 -14.57 11.45 4.92
N GLU A 258 -14.77 12.68 5.36
CA GLU A 258 -16.04 13.39 5.30
C GLU A 258 -16.09 14.14 3.97
N VAL A 259 -16.64 13.51 2.93
CA VAL A 259 -16.70 14.08 1.58
C VAL A 259 -17.94 14.94 1.41
N ARG A 260 -17.81 16.06 0.72
CA ARG A 260 -18.89 17.01 0.40
C ARG A 260 -19.28 16.96 -1.07
N ALA A 261 -20.44 17.51 -1.39
CA ALA A 261 -21.00 17.50 -2.74
C ALA A 261 -20.12 18.20 -3.80
N ASP A 262 -19.28 19.16 -3.39
CA ASP A 262 -18.32 19.86 -4.25
C ASP A 262 -16.99 19.11 -4.45
N GLY A 263 -16.85 17.93 -3.83
CA GLY A 263 -15.65 17.10 -3.86
C GLY A 263 -14.59 17.47 -2.81
N SER A 264 -14.78 18.55 -2.04
CA SER A 264 -13.92 18.80 -0.88
C SER A 264 -14.14 17.75 0.19
N SER A 265 -13.15 17.50 1.03
CA SER A 265 -13.25 16.52 2.10
C SER A 265 -12.53 16.95 3.38
N VAL A 266 -12.98 16.45 4.51
CA VAL A 266 -12.23 16.52 5.76
C VAL A 266 -11.74 15.12 6.11
N ILE A 267 -10.43 14.98 6.22
CA ILE A 267 -9.80 13.74 6.71
C ILE A 267 -9.78 13.79 8.23
N THR A 268 -10.26 12.72 8.85
CA THR A 268 -10.38 12.62 10.30
C THR A 268 -10.30 11.17 10.77
N LYS A 269 -10.55 10.91 12.04
CA LYS A 269 -10.67 9.59 12.67
C LYS A 269 -11.73 9.63 13.77
N HIS A 270 -12.13 8.47 14.27
CA HIS A 270 -13.07 8.46 15.40
C HIS A 270 -12.47 9.12 16.65
N PRO A 271 -13.26 9.89 17.40
CA PRO A 271 -12.82 10.48 18.66
C PRO A 271 -12.34 9.43 19.66
N GLY A 272 -11.31 9.75 20.43
CA GLY A 272 -10.76 8.87 21.47
C GLY A 272 -9.91 7.71 20.95
N THR A 273 -9.66 7.62 19.65
CA THR A 273 -8.68 6.68 19.09
C THR A 273 -7.29 7.30 19.07
N GLY A 274 -6.25 6.45 19.13
CA GLY A 274 -4.86 6.91 19.01
C GLY A 274 -4.50 7.42 17.61
N GLY A 275 -3.26 7.86 17.45
CA GLY A 275 -2.80 8.50 16.23
C GLY A 275 -3.19 9.98 16.13
N ALA A 276 -2.80 10.63 15.05
CA ALA A 276 -3.10 12.04 14.79
C ALA A 276 -3.39 12.29 13.31
N VAL A 277 -4.38 13.13 13.01
CA VAL A 277 -4.63 13.64 11.67
C VAL A 277 -4.21 15.10 11.59
N SER A 278 -3.15 15.36 10.87
CA SER A 278 -2.56 16.68 10.69
C SER A 278 -2.26 16.96 9.22
N VAL A 279 -2.04 18.22 8.88
CA VAL A 279 -1.56 18.57 7.52
C VAL A 279 -0.33 17.74 7.16
N GLY A 280 0.57 17.48 8.12
CA GLY A 280 1.76 16.67 7.89
C GLY A 280 1.47 15.20 7.56
N THR A 281 0.57 14.54 8.31
CA THR A 281 0.22 13.12 8.05
C THR A 281 -0.53 12.97 6.72
N VAL A 282 -1.39 13.92 6.38
CA VAL A 282 -2.11 13.97 5.09
C VAL A 282 -1.14 14.23 3.94
N THR A 283 -0.21 15.19 4.10
CA THR A 283 0.83 15.46 3.09
C THR A 283 1.71 14.24 2.85
N ALA A 284 2.13 13.56 3.91
CA ALA A 284 2.92 12.33 3.79
C ALA A 284 2.22 11.27 2.93
N GLN A 285 0.91 11.11 3.13
CA GLN A 285 0.14 10.13 2.37
C GLN A 285 -0.10 10.58 0.92
N LEU A 286 -0.33 11.87 0.68
CA LEU A 286 -0.44 12.42 -0.69
C LEU A 286 0.85 12.28 -1.50
N LEU A 287 2.01 12.28 -0.84
CA LEU A 287 3.31 12.09 -1.49
C LEU A 287 3.68 10.60 -1.67
N TYR A 288 2.92 9.70 -1.08
CA TYR A 288 3.19 8.27 -1.16
C TYR A 288 2.76 7.70 -2.52
N GLU A 289 3.64 6.96 -3.17
CA GLU A 289 3.38 6.25 -4.44
C GLU A 289 2.92 7.10 -5.62
N ILE A 290 3.20 8.40 -5.65
CA ILE A 290 2.91 9.26 -6.79
C ILE A 290 4.11 9.40 -7.73
N THR A 291 3.84 9.57 -9.03
CA THR A 291 4.87 9.77 -10.07
C THR A 291 5.02 11.22 -10.50
N GLY A 292 4.13 12.12 -10.06
CA GLY A 292 4.15 13.52 -10.45
C GLY A 292 2.87 14.26 -10.10
N ALA A 293 2.70 15.45 -10.66
CA ALA A 293 1.55 16.32 -10.39
C ALA A 293 0.22 15.81 -10.98
N ARG A 294 0.27 14.93 -12.00
CA ARG A 294 -0.90 14.23 -12.53
C ARG A 294 -0.94 12.80 -12.03
N TYR A 295 -1.98 12.47 -11.31
CA TYR A 295 -2.24 11.12 -10.81
C TYR A 295 -3.42 10.52 -11.58
N ALA A 296 -3.10 9.62 -12.51
CA ALA A 296 -4.08 9.02 -13.41
C ALA A 296 -4.93 7.95 -12.73
N ASN A 297 -6.25 8.06 -12.87
CA ASN A 297 -7.22 7.04 -12.49
C ASN A 297 -8.15 6.76 -13.69
N PRO A 298 -8.87 5.63 -13.73
CA PRO A 298 -9.76 5.29 -14.84
C PRO A 298 -10.93 6.27 -15.06
N ASP A 299 -11.35 6.96 -14.00
CA ASP A 299 -12.51 7.85 -14.03
C ASP A 299 -12.12 9.33 -14.16
N VAL A 300 -10.91 9.68 -13.72
CA VAL A 300 -10.42 11.06 -13.68
C VAL A 300 -8.91 11.09 -13.48
N THR A 301 -8.22 12.08 -14.02
CA THR A 301 -6.84 12.40 -13.68
C THR A 301 -6.83 13.48 -12.61
N LEU A 302 -6.38 13.14 -11.40
CA LEU A 302 -6.22 14.07 -10.29
C LEU A 302 -5.02 14.98 -10.52
N ARG A 303 -5.19 16.29 -10.29
CA ARG A 303 -4.12 17.29 -10.22
C ARG A 303 -3.68 17.46 -8.76
N VAL A 304 -2.62 16.75 -8.36
CA VAL A 304 -2.05 16.81 -7.00
C VAL A 304 -1.56 18.23 -6.65
N ASP A 305 -1.13 18.97 -7.64
CA ASP A 305 -0.64 20.35 -7.54
C ASP A 305 -1.74 21.41 -7.44
N SER A 306 -3.01 21.01 -7.37
CA SER A 306 -4.14 21.97 -7.32
C SER A 306 -4.78 22.14 -5.96
N MET A 307 -4.54 21.18 -5.05
CA MET A 307 -5.28 21.14 -3.77
C MET A 307 -4.64 22.01 -2.70
N ASP A 308 -5.49 22.48 -1.79
CA ASP A 308 -5.12 23.16 -0.56
C ASP A 308 -5.40 22.28 0.66
N LEU A 309 -4.46 22.27 1.60
CA LEU A 309 -4.59 21.58 2.88
C LEU A 309 -4.63 22.58 4.01
N SER A 310 -5.61 22.45 4.90
CA SER A 310 -5.69 23.28 6.11
C SER A 310 -6.16 22.48 7.32
N GLN A 311 -5.61 22.78 8.49
CA GLN A 311 -6.08 22.18 9.74
C GLN A 311 -7.45 22.76 10.10
N ASP A 312 -8.47 21.90 10.20
CA ASP A 312 -9.87 22.23 10.50
C ASP A 312 -10.24 21.79 11.94
N GLY A 313 -9.33 21.97 12.87
CA GLY A 313 -9.46 21.53 14.25
C GLY A 313 -8.59 20.32 14.60
N PRO A 314 -8.61 19.85 15.84
CA PRO A 314 -7.86 18.67 16.26
C PRO A 314 -8.28 17.42 15.44
N ASP A 315 -7.29 16.68 14.92
CA ASP A 315 -7.51 15.48 14.09
C ASP A 315 -8.47 15.71 12.89
N ARG A 316 -8.45 16.90 12.30
CA ARG A 316 -9.30 17.24 11.16
C ARG A 316 -8.50 18.07 10.16
N VAL A 317 -8.38 17.58 8.92
CA VAL A 317 -7.68 18.28 7.83
C VAL A 317 -8.63 18.46 6.65
N LEU A 318 -8.90 19.71 6.30
CA LEU A 318 -9.66 20.07 5.11
C LEU A 318 -8.76 19.94 3.88
N VAL A 319 -9.24 19.17 2.88
CA VAL A 319 -8.71 19.06 1.53
C VAL A 319 -9.68 19.75 0.59
N SER A 320 -9.24 20.81 -0.09
CA SER A 320 -10.09 21.64 -0.94
C SER A 320 -9.35 22.08 -2.21
N GLY A 321 -10.05 22.77 -3.12
CA GLY A 321 -9.45 23.30 -4.35
C GLY A 321 -9.02 22.25 -5.37
N VAL A 322 -9.38 20.98 -5.15
CA VAL A 322 -8.95 19.85 -5.98
C VAL A 322 -9.50 19.99 -7.40
N ARG A 323 -8.64 19.79 -8.40
CA ARG A 323 -9.01 19.81 -9.81
C ARG A 323 -8.78 18.45 -10.45
N GLY A 324 -9.73 18.07 -11.31
CA GLY A 324 -9.66 16.89 -12.16
C GLY A 324 -9.58 17.26 -13.63
N GLU A 325 -8.96 16.37 -14.39
CA GLU A 325 -8.92 16.37 -15.86
C GLU A 325 -9.56 15.06 -16.36
N PRO A 326 -10.00 14.98 -17.62
CA PRO A 326 -10.48 13.73 -18.20
C PRO A 326 -9.47 12.58 -17.97
N PRO A 327 -9.94 11.32 -17.77
CA PRO A 327 -9.05 10.18 -17.56
C PRO A 327 -8.21 9.87 -18.81
N PRO A 328 -7.11 9.10 -18.68
CA PRO A 328 -6.35 8.63 -19.83
C PRO A 328 -7.16 7.62 -20.67
N PRO A 329 -6.86 7.46 -21.98
CA PRO A 329 -7.54 6.49 -22.85
C PRO A 329 -7.14 5.03 -22.57
N THR A 330 -6.17 4.81 -21.70
CA THR A 330 -5.64 3.48 -21.37
C THR A 330 -5.82 3.17 -19.89
N LEU A 331 -5.99 1.88 -19.57
CA LEU A 331 -5.97 1.37 -18.21
C LEU A 331 -4.64 0.66 -17.92
N LYS A 332 -4.14 0.84 -16.70
CA LYS A 332 -3.02 0.06 -16.16
C LYS A 332 -3.48 -1.39 -15.96
N VAL A 333 -2.59 -2.34 -16.23
CA VAL A 333 -2.80 -3.78 -15.99
C VAL A 333 -1.70 -4.29 -15.07
N SER A 334 -2.10 -4.95 -13.99
CA SER A 334 -1.18 -5.67 -13.10
C SER A 334 -0.80 -7.00 -13.75
N LEU A 335 0.45 -7.14 -14.20
CA LEU A 335 0.98 -8.37 -14.76
C LEU A 335 1.89 -9.04 -13.74
N ASN A 336 1.52 -10.22 -13.29
CA ASN A 336 2.31 -11.02 -12.36
C ASN A 336 2.85 -12.27 -13.06
N THR A 337 4.18 -12.42 -13.06
CA THR A 337 4.88 -13.57 -13.66
C THR A 337 5.71 -14.29 -12.61
N ILE A 338 6.11 -15.55 -12.87
CA ILE A 338 7.14 -16.22 -12.07
C ILE A 338 8.50 -15.68 -12.51
N GLY A 339 9.26 -15.13 -11.55
CA GLY A 339 10.63 -14.64 -11.79
C GLY A 339 11.69 -15.73 -11.70
N GLY A 340 11.37 -16.87 -11.10
CA GLY A 340 12.26 -17.96 -10.78
C GLY A 340 12.22 -18.32 -9.30
N PHE A 341 13.35 -18.85 -8.81
CA PHE A 341 13.52 -19.24 -7.41
C PHE A 341 14.67 -18.47 -6.79
N ARG A 342 14.57 -18.19 -5.51
CA ARG A 342 15.61 -17.51 -4.72
C ARG A 342 15.85 -18.20 -3.40
N ASN A 343 17.05 -18.02 -2.87
CA ASN A 343 17.43 -18.38 -1.51
C ASN A 343 18.40 -17.35 -0.95
N ALA A 344 18.57 -17.32 0.35
CA ALA A 344 19.50 -16.43 1.02
C ALA A 344 20.12 -17.11 2.23
N MET A 345 21.40 -16.80 2.46
CA MET A 345 22.13 -17.14 3.68
C MET A 345 22.74 -15.87 4.27
N THR A 346 22.67 -15.70 5.58
CA THR A 346 23.31 -14.58 6.29
C THR A 346 24.32 -15.11 7.28
N PHE A 347 25.58 -14.79 7.05
CA PHE A 347 26.72 -15.13 7.89
C PHE A 347 26.96 -14.01 8.90
N VAL A 348 27.25 -14.36 10.14
CA VAL A 348 27.55 -13.40 11.20
C VAL A 348 29.06 -13.31 11.39
N LEU A 349 29.61 -12.12 11.23
CA LEU A 349 31.04 -11.85 11.30
C LEU A 349 31.33 -11.07 12.58
N THR A 350 31.77 -11.75 13.65
CA THR A 350 31.96 -11.11 14.96
C THR A 350 33.42 -10.70 15.21
N GLY A 351 33.63 -9.55 15.78
CA GLY A 351 34.92 -9.08 16.30
C GLY A 351 35.86 -8.54 15.22
N LEU A 352 37.13 -9.02 15.24
CA LEU A 352 38.15 -8.48 14.37
C LEU A 352 38.09 -8.98 12.94
N ASP A 353 38.73 -8.25 12.02
CA ASP A 353 38.98 -8.65 10.65
C ASP A 353 37.71 -8.92 9.82
N ILE A 354 36.65 -8.14 10.02
CA ILE A 354 35.34 -8.30 9.36
C ILE A 354 35.48 -8.42 7.85
N GLU A 355 36.26 -7.51 7.21
CA GLU A 355 36.45 -7.51 5.75
C GLU A 355 37.15 -8.81 5.27
N ALA A 356 38.18 -9.25 5.99
CA ALA A 356 38.91 -10.47 5.65
C ALA A 356 38.04 -11.72 5.79
N LYS A 357 37.19 -11.77 6.84
CA LYS A 357 36.21 -12.85 7.03
C LYS A 357 35.18 -12.85 5.91
N ALA A 358 34.66 -11.67 5.56
CA ALA A 358 33.70 -11.52 4.45
C ALA A 358 34.28 -12.01 3.13
N GLU A 359 35.52 -11.61 2.81
CA GLU A 359 36.21 -12.03 1.59
C GLU A 359 36.47 -13.54 1.58
N LEU A 360 36.88 -14.12 2.71
CA LEU A 360 37.09 -15.57 2.84
C LEU A 360 35.80 -16.34 2.52
N VAL A 361 34.67 -15.96 3.13
CA VAL A 361 33.38 -16.62 2.90
C VAL A 361 32.94 -16.50 1.45
N ARG A 362 33.04 -15.31 0.84
CA ARG A 362 32.68 -15.09 -0.57
C ARG A 362 33.43 -16.07 -1.46
N ARG A 363 34.75 -16.11 -1.34
CA ARG A 363 35.61 -16.99 -2.14
C ARG A 363 35.34 -18.46 -1.90
N GLN A 364 35.18 -18.88 -0.64
CA GLN A 364 34.92 -20.27 -0.29
C GLN A 364 33.57 -20.72 -0.83
N LEU A 365 32.49 -19.95 -0.63
CA LEU A 365 31.16 -20.28 -1.10
C LEU A 365 31.13 -20.33 -2.63
N GLU A 366 31.61 -19.31 -3.32
CA GLU A 366 31.61 -19.26 -4.78
C GLU A 366 32.42 -20.38 -5.42
N THR A 367 33.52 -20.82 -4.76
CA THR A 367 34.32 -21.95 -5.20
C THR A 367 33.64 -23.29 -4.90
N GLY A 368 32.92 -23.39 -3.78
CA GLY A 368 32.19 -24.59 -3.35
C GLY A 368 30.91 -24.87 -4.12
N LEU A 369 30.35 -23.87 -4.82
CA LEU A 369 29.14 -24.03 -5.62
C LEU A 369 29.41 -24.95 -6.84
N ARG A 370 28.77 -26.11 -6.86
CA ARG A 370 28.86 -27.07 -7.99
C ARG A 370 28.23 -26.53 -9.27
N VAL A 371 27.13 -25.81 -9.13
CA VAL A 371 26.45 -25.07 -10.20
C VAL A 371 26.36 -23.62 -9.79
N LYS A 372 26.84 -22.72 -10.63
CA LYS A 372 26.72 -21.28 -10.37
C LYS A 372 25.28 -20.86 -10.63
N PRO A 373 24.61 -20.22 -9.66
CA PRO A 373 23.29 -19.64 -9.89
C PRO A 373 23.37 -18.53 -10.94
N ALA A 374 22.26 -18.29 -11.65
CA ALA A 374 22.17 -17.23 -12.66
C ALA A 374 22.48 -15.84 -12.09
N GLU A 375 22.09 -15.61 -10.84
CA GLU A 375 22.41 -14.38 -10.11
C GLU A 375 22.90 -14.73 -8.71
N LEU A 376 23.98 -14.06 -8.28
CA LEU A 376 24.52 -14.13 -6.93
C LEU A 376 24.88 -12.71 -6.48
N GLN A 377 24.32 -12.30 -5.35
CA GLN A 377 24.51 -10.95 -4.81
C GLN A 377 24.95 -11.01 -3.35
N TRP A 378 26.02 -10.27 -3.03
CA TRP A 378 26.53 -10.12 -1.69
C TRP A 378 26.21 -8.71 -1.14
N THR A 379 25.85 -8.67 0.14
CA THR A 379 25.68 -7.43 0.90
C THR A 379 26.37 -7.58 2.25
N LEU A 380 27.33 -6.72 2.53
CA LEU A 380 27.96 -6.61 3.86
C LEU A 380 27.33 -5.41 4.59
N ALA A 381 26.57 -5.70 5.64
CA ALA A 381 26.04 -4.67 6.53
C ALA A 381 26.98 -4.53 7.72
N ARG A 382 27.62 -3.37 7.83
CA ARG A 382 28.53 -2.99 8.92
C ARG A 382 27.69 -2.52 10.11
N THR A 383 27.18 -3.49 10.89
CA THR A 383 26.45 -3.27 12.13
C THR A 383 27.37 -3.31 13.36
N ASP A 384 28.62 -3.69 13.14
CA ASP A 384 29.66 -3.79 14.15
C ASP A 384 30.17 -2.43 14.61
N HIS A 385 30.40 -2.32 15.92
CA HIS A 385 31.06 -1.18 16.56
C HIS A 385 32.39 -1.62 17.16
N PRO A 386 33.45 -0.77 17.14
CA PRO A 386 34.67 -1.03 17.87
C PRO A 386 34.36 -1.17 19.38
N ASP A 387 34.90 -2.25 20.01
CA ASP A 387 34.73 -2.52 21.43
C ASP A 387 33.25 -2.61 21.88
N GLY A 388 32.42 -3.31 21.06
CA GLY A 388 30.99 -3.48 21.32
C GLY A 388 30.71 -4.25 22.59
N ASP A 389 29.77 -3.78 23.41
CA ASP A 389 29.40 -4.36 24.70
C ASP A 389 28.62 -5.69 24.60
N THR A 390 28.09 -6.03 23.42
CA THR A 390 27.38 -7.29 23.15
C THR A 390 27.91 -7.94 21.89
N GLU A 391 27.65 -9.24 21.71
CA GLU A 391 28.02 -9.95 20.47
C GLU A 391 27.33 -9.35 19.25
N GLU A 392 26.07 -8.91 19.39
CA GLU A 392 25.32 -8.28 18.30
C GLU A 392 25.97 -6.96 17.88
N THR A 393 26.38 -6.10 18.85
CA THR A 393 27.04 -4.82 18.56
C THR A 393 28.50 -4.98 18.12
N ALA A 394 29.11 -6.14 18.34
CA ALA A 394 30.43 -6.50 17.85
C ALA A 394 30.38 -7.25 16.50
N SER A 395 29.22 -7.42 15.87
CA SER A 395 29.02 -8.25 14.69
C SER A 395 28.52 -7.47 13.48
N ALA A 396 29.04 -7.84 12.31
CA ALA A 396 28.54 -7.45 10.99
C ALA A 396 27.78 -8.62 10.34
N LEU A 397 26.88 -8.31 9.41
CA LEU A 397 26.08 -9.29 8.68
C LEU A 397 26.51 -9.35 7.22
N LEU A 398 26.96 -10.52 6.76
CA LEU A 398 27.26 -10.79 5.37
C LEU A 398 26.15 -11.64 4.77
N ARG A 399 25.32 -11.05 3.90
CA ARG A 399 24.21 -11.72 3.25
C ARG A 399 24.55 -12.11 1.82
N CYS A 400 24.31 -13.38 1.48
CA CYS A 400 24.34 -13.89 0.11
C CYS A 400 22.91 -14.18 -0.34
N VAL A 401 22.50 -13.62 -1.48
CA VAL A 401 21.22 -13.92 -2.13
C VAL A 401 21.50 -14.52 -3.49
N VAL A 402 20.87 -15.65 -3.77
CA VAL A 402 20.98 -16.34 -5.06
C VAL A 402 19.63 -16.44 -5.74
N ARG A 403 19.62 -16.36 -7.08
CA ARG A 403 18.44 -16.55 -7.92
C ARG A 403 18.77 -17.40 -9.12
N ASP A 404 17.83 -18.29 -9.45
CA ASP A 404 17.94 -19.15 -10.64
C ASP A 404 16.54 -19.60 -11.10
N PRO A 405 16.33 -19.85 -12.41
CA PRO A 405 15.12 -20.50 -12.90
C PRO A 405 14.93 -21.93 -12.36
N ASP A 406 16.01 -22.63 -12.04
CA ASP A 406 15.98 -23.99 -11.50
C ASP A 406 15.97 -23.97 -9.95
N PRO A 407 14.90 -24.47 -9.29
CA PRO A 407 14.84 -24.54 -7.83
C PRO A 407 15.95 -25.39 -7.20
N ALA A 408 16.49 -26.37 -7.91
CA ALA A 408 17.56 -27.24 -7.39
C ALA A 408 18.85 -26.45 -7.17
N VAL A 409 19.17 -25.49 -8.05
CA VAL A 409 20.38 -24.67 -7.97
C VAL A 409 20.39 -23.79 -6.74
N VAL A 410 19.26 -23.14 -6.42
CA VAL A 410 19.13 -22.25 -5.26
C VAL A 410 18.70 -22.98 -3.98
N GLY A 411 18.30 -24.24 -4.06
CA GLY A 411 17.89 -25.06 -2.94
C GLY A 411 19.08 -25.67 -2.19
N ARG A 412 19.06 -26.99 -2.06
CA ARG A 412 20.08 -27.76 -1.32
C ARG A 412 21.49 -27.62 -1.90
N GLN A 413 21.65 -27.41 -3.19
CA GLN A 413 22.99 -27.22 -3.78
C GLN A 413 23.67 -25.97 -3.24
N PHE A 414 22.92 -24.87 -3.10
CA PHE A 414 23.41 -23.62 -2.51
C PHE A 414 23.58 -23.73 -0.99
N SER A 415 22.53 -24.18 -0.27
CA SER A 415 22.56 -24.19 1.18
C SER A 415 23.56 -25.19 1.76
N SER A 416 23.81 -26.34 1.08
CA SER A 416 24.86 -27.29 1.49
C SER A 416 26.26 -26.72 1.34
N ALA A 417 26.55 -26.00 0.25
CA ALA A 417 27.83 -25.32 0.08
C ALA A 417 28.13 -24.31 1.20
N ALA A 418 27.09 -23.60 1.69
CA ALA A 418 27.22 -22.71 2.84
C ALA A 418 27.46 -23.48 4.16
N VAL A 419 26.76 -24.61 4.36
CA VAL A 419 26.90 -25.46 5.57
C VAL A 419 28.28 -26.13 5.64
N GLU A 420 28.85 -26.51 4.52
CA GLU A 420 30.20 -27.13 4.44
C GLU A 420 31.30 -26.20 5.00
N LEU A 421 31.04 -24.88 5.07
CA LEU A 421 31.96 -23.89 5.65
C LEU A 421 32.00 -23.89 7.18
N ALA A 422 31.06 -24.55 7.86
CA ALA A 422 30.85 -24.41 9.31
C ALA A 422 32.10 -24.73 10.16
N LEU A 423 32.96 -25.63 9.71
CA LEU A 423 34.19 -26.00 10.41
C LEU A 423 35.47 -25.64 9.61
N ALA A 424 35.34 -24.97 8.48
CA ALA A 424 36.42 -24.73 7.53
C ALA A 424 36.60 -23.26 7.12
N SER A 425 35.89 -22.34 7.76
CA SER A 425 35.91 -20.92 7.41
C SER A 425 36.56 -20.06 8.51
N TYR A 426 36.02 -18.89 8.79
CA TYR A 426 36.55 -17.94 9.75
C TYR A 426 36.25 -18.35 11.21
N PRO A 427 37.04 -17.87 12.20
CA PRO A 427 36.77 -18.14 13.61
C PRO A 427 35.42 -17.53 14.06
N GLY A 428 34.62 -18.34 14.77
CA GLY A 428 33.28 -17.94 15.19
C GLY A 428 32.22 -18.04 14.08
N PHE A 429 32.44 -18.90 13.08
CA PHE A 429 31.48 -19.08 11.98
C PHE A 429 30.10 -19.50 12.49
N HIS A 430 29.09 -18.70 12.16
CA HIS A 430 27.68 -19.10 12.30
C HIS A 430 26.79 -18.28 11.35
N THR A 431 25.54 -18.71 11.25
CA THR A 431 24.51 -18.06 10.41
C THR A 431 23.30 -17.69 11.26
N THR A 432 22.53 -16.69 10.82
CA THR A 432 21.34 -16.22 11.56
C THR A 432 20.22 -17.25 11.56
N THR A 433 20.11 -18.06 10.52
CA THR A 433 19.02 -19.03 10.33
C THR A 433 19.57 -20.35 9.76
N PRO A 434 18.89 -21.48 10.03
CA PRO A 434 19.20 -22.74 9.36
C PRO A 434 19.08 -22.61 7.84
N PRO A 435 19.79 -23.47 7.07
CA PRO A 435 19.66 -23.51 5.64
C PRO A 435 18.23 -23.88 5.24
N SER A 436 17.71 -23.18 4.23
CA SER A 436 16.36 -23.38 3.68
C SER A 436 16.39 -23.86 2.23
N ASP A 437 15.25 -24.31 1.75
CA ASP A 437 15.04 -24.57 0.33
C ASP A 437 14.78 -23.26 -0.43
N GLY A 438 15.00 -23.29 -1.76
CA GLY A 438 14.70 -22.19 -2.63
C GLY A 438 13.19 -21.88 -2.67
N GLN A 439 12.84 -20.60 -2.64
CA GLN A 439 11.46 -20.13 -2.69
C GLN A 439 11.17 -19.48 -4.04
N VAL A 440 10.01 -19.81 -4.63
CA VAL A 440 9.54 -19.12 -5.83
C VAL A 440 9.28 -17.66 -5.52
N TYR A 441 9.72 -16.75 -6.41
CA TYR A 441 9.36 -15.33 -6.35
C TYR A 441 8.63 -14.89 -7.61
N GLY A 442 7.77 -13.89 -7.48
CA GLY A 442 7.08 -13.28 -8.59
C GLY A 442 7.74 -11.99 -9.04
N VAL A 443 7.44 -11.61 -10.25
CA VAL A 443 7.79 -10.31 -10.83
C VAL A 443 6.50 -9.61 -11.23
N PHE A 444 6.32 -8.39 -10.73
CA PHE A 444 5.28 -7.49 -11.18
C PHE A 444 5.80 -6.63 -12.33
N THR A 445 4.97 -6.46 -13.36
CA THR A 445 5.23 -5.53 -14.46
C THR A 445 3.94 -4.77 -14.78
N PRO A 446 3.95 -3.44 -14.84
CA PRO A 446 2.80 -2.69 -15.31
C PRO A 446 2.63 -2.88 -16.81
N GLY A 447 1.44 -3.28 -17.25
CA GLY A 447 0.99 -3.22 -18.63
C GLY A 447 0.00 -2.09 -18.82
N PHE A 448 -0.29 -1.74 -20.07
CA PHE A 448 -1.31 -0.77 -20.43
C PHE A 448 -2.11 -1.28 -21.63
N VAL A 449 -3.43 -1.15 -21.56
CA VAL A 449 -4.34 -1.52 -22.65
C VAL A 449 -5.33 -0.38 -22.90
N ALA A 450 -5.86 -0.28 -24.11
CA ALA A 450 -6.94 0.68 -24.38
C ALA A 450 -8.12 0.39 -23.44
N ALA A 451 -8.69 1.41 -22.83
CA ALA A 451 -9.84 1.26 -21.92
C ALA A 451 -11.00 0.52 -22.59
N SER A 452 -11.22 0.76 -23.91
CA SER A 452 -12.24 0.10 -24.71
C SER A 452 -12.09 -1.42 -24.83
N GLU A 453 -10.89 -1.96 -24.57
CA GLU A 453 -10.62 -3.39 -24.61
C GLU A 453 -10.96 -4.11 -23.29
N VAL A 454 -11.23 -3.36 -22.23
CA VAL A 454 -11.44 -3.90 -20.89
C VAL A 454 -12.92 -3.92 -20.55
N PRO A 455 -13.53 -5.10 -20.34
CA PRO A 455 -14.89 -5.18 -19.82
C PRO A 455 -14.97 -4.54 -18.43
N HIS A 456 -16.10 -3.90 -18.13
CA HIS A 456 -16.41 -3.38 -16.82
C HIS A 456 -17.88 -3.70 -16.54
N ILE A 457 -18.15 -4.65 -15.66
CA ILE A 457 -19.47 -5.23 -15.49
C ILE A 457 -19.90 -5.15 -14.03
N ALA A 458 -21.02 -4.48 -13.77
CA ALA A 458 -21.69 -4.54 -12.48
C ALA A 458 -22.63 -5.76 -12.46
N VAL A 459 -22.56 -6.56 -11.41
CA VAL A 459 -23.46 -7.70 -11.18
C VAL A 459 -24.24 -7.43 -9.91
N HIS A 460 -25.53 -7.17 -10.06
CA HIS A 460 -26.43 -6.84 -8.95
C HIS A 460 -26.73 -8.05 -8.05
N ALA A 461 -27.36 -7.78 -6.92
CA ALA A 461 -27.69 -8.83 -5.96
C ALA A 461 -28.68 -9.89 -6.51
N ASP A 462 -29.53 -9.51 -7.46
CA ASP A 462 -30.48 -10.38 -8.15
C ASP A 462 -29.85 -11.13 -9.35
N GLY A 463 -28.57 -10.90 -9.63
CA GLY A 463 -27.85 -11.49 -10.75
C GLY A 463 -27.94 -10.70 -12.07
N THR A 464 -28.63 -9.56 -12.10
CA THR A 464 -28.64 -8.66 -13.27
C THR A 464 -27.23 -8.17 -13.57
N ARG A 465 -26.83 -8.27 -14.83
CA ARG A 465 -25.50 -7.83 -15.31
C ARG A 465 -25.66 -6.56 -16.15
N VAL A 466 -24.86 -5.55 -15.81
CA VAL A 466 -24.88 -4.25 -16.48
C VAL A 466 -23.48 -3.94 -16.99
N ASP A 467 -23.35 -3.74 -18.29
CA ASP A 467 -22.12 -3.27 -18.92
C ASP A 467 -21.93 -1.78 -18.62
N ILE A 468 -20.82 -1.46 -17.95
CA ILE A 468 -20.48 -0.08 -17.59
C ILE A 468 -19.79 0.58 -18.78
N ALA A 469 -20.40 1.65 -19.29
CA ALA A 469 -19.85 2.39 -20.41
C ALA A 469 -18.46 2.98 -20.07
N GLN A 470 -17.59 3.07 -21.06
CA GLN A 470 -16.29 3.75 -20.94
C GLN A 470 -16.47 5.27 -20.82
N ALA A 471 -15.42 5.97 -20.40
CA ALA A 471 -15.41 7.43 -20.38
C ALA A 471 -15.63 7.98 -21.80
N SER A 472 -16.56 8.94 -21.93
CA SER A 472 -16.88 9.57 -23.22
C SER A 472 -15.82 10.57 -23.67
N GLU A 473 -15.04 11.09 -22.75
CA GLU A 473 -13.91 12.00 -22.99
C GLU A 473 -12.68 11.43 -22.29
N THR A 474 -11.56 11.40 -23.01
CA THR A 474 -10.26 10.99 -22.47
C THR A 474 -9.20 11.99 -22.88
N ARG A 475 -8.11 12.05 -22.11
CA ARG A 475 -6.97 12.90 -22.39
C ARG A 475 -5.67 12.15 -22.13
N GLU A 476 -4.74 12.20 -23.10
CA GLU A 476 -3.41 11.66 -22.92
C GLU A 476 -2.70 12.30 -21.71
N LEU A 477 -1.99 11.48 -20.94
CA LEU A 477 -1.28 11.93 -19.75
C LEU A 477 -0.01 12.69 -20.14
N ALA A 478 -0.13 14.00 -20.31
CA ALA A 478 1.02 14.86 -20.61
C ALA A 478 1.76 15.26 -19.32
N ALA A 479 3.07 15.46 -19.44
CA ALA A 479 3.86 16.06 -18.35
C ALA A 479 3.33 17.45 -17.99
N VAL A 480 3.32 17.78 -16.70
CA VAL A 480 3.05 19.14 -16.23
C VAL A 480 4.30 19.98 -16.44
N ALA A 481 4.15 21.21 -16.95
CA ALA A 481 5.25 22.14 -17.04
C ALA A 481 5.88 22.34 -15.63
N PRO A 482 7.21 22.35 -15.51
CA PRO A 482 7.87 22.58 -14.23
C PRO A 482 7.41 23.92 -13.63
N PHE A 483 7.13 23.92 -12.33
CA PHE A 483 6.88 25.16 -11.60
C PHE A 483 8.14 26.01 -11.56
N ALA A 484 7.97 27.32 -11.58
CA ALA A 484 9.07 28.23 -11.30
C ALA A 484 9.55 28.02 -9.86
N LEU A 485 10.86 28.08 -9.66
CA LEU A 485 11.40 28.09 -8.31
C LEU A 485 10.93 29.33 -7.55
N PRO A 486 10.64 29.20 -6.26
CA PRO A 486 10.34 30.37 -5.44
C PRO A 486 11.57 31.28 -5.33
N GLU A 487 11.35 32.53 -4.93
CA GLU A 487 12.46 33.43 -4.65
C GLU A 487 13.40 32.82 -3.60
N PRO A 488 14.73 32.76 -3.85
CA PRO A 488 15.66 32.18 -2.90
C PRO A 488 15.70 32.97 -1.59
N LEU A 489 15.92 32.26 -0.48
CA LEU A 489 16.13 32.91 0.81
C LEU A 489 17.56 33.45 0.89
N PRO A 490 17.74 34.74 1.24
CA PRO A 490 19.05 35.23 1.65
C PRO A 490 19.37 34.67 3.05
N PHE A 491 20.49 33.96 3.18
CA PHE A 491 21.00 33.52 4.48
C PHE A 491 22.54 33.60 4.46
N GLU A 492 23.12 33.87 5.62
CA GLU A 492 24.57 34.04 5.77
C GLU A 492 25.17 32.86 6.58
N GLU A 493 24.42 32.36 7.57
CA GLU A 493 24.88 31.29 8.48
C GLU A 493 24.10 30.00 8.28
N THR A 494 24.83 28.89 8.22
CA THR A 494 24.27 27.55 8.09
C THR A 494 24.81 26.62 9.17
N CYS A 495 23.99 25.66 9.56
CA CYS A 495 24.36 24.61 10.49
C CYS A 495 24.27 23.25 9.77
N ARG A 496 25.31 22.41 9.91
CA ARG A 496 25.32 21.09 9.30
C ARG A 496 24.61 20.08 10.18
N VAL A 497 23.37 19.80 9.83
CA VAL A 497 22.45 18.96 10.60
C VAL A 497 21.78 17.91 9.71
N PRO A 498 21.18 16.84 10.29
CA PRO A 498 20.34 15.91 9.53
C PRO A 498 19.18 16.65 8.86
N LEU A 499 18.90 16.36 7.58
CA LEU A 499 17.78 16.92 6.83
C LEU A 499 16.45 16.80 7.57
N GLY A 500 16.27 15.68 8.30
CA GLY A 500 15.08 15.40 9.08
C GLY A 500 14.79 16.34 10.26
N ARG A 501 15.69 17.29 10.55
CA ARG A 501 15.41 18.36 11.53
C ARG A 501 14.28 19.27 11.08
N ILE A 502 14.15 19.50 9.78
CA ILE A 502 13.14 20.39 9.21
C ILE A 502 12.24 19.70 8.17
N ALA A 503 12.71 18.62 7.53
CA ALA A 503 11.96 17.96 6.47
C ALA A 503 11.37 16.62 6.92
N GLY A 504 10.10 16.39 6.60
CA GLY A 504 9.51 15.09 6.57
C GLY A 504 9.82 14.37 5.25
N ALA A 505 9.78 13.04 5.25
CA ALA A 505 9.92 12.24 4.04
C ALA A 505 8.93 11.08 4.02
N ARG A 506 8.49 10.73 2.82
CA ARG A 506 7.73 9.53 2.55
C ARG A 506 8.25 8.88 1.27
N SER A 507 8.52 7.59 1.33
CA SER A 507 8.99 6.83 0.17
C SER A 507 8.25 5.50 0.05
N GLY A 508 8.21 4.97 -1.17
CA GLY A 508 7.57 3.69 -1.47
C GLY A 508 7.94 3.19 -2.85
N ASP A 509 7.59 1.94 -3.11
CA ASP A 509 7.79 1.30 -4.40
C ASP A 509 6.75 1.77 -5.44
N LYS A 510 7.16 1.74 -6.69
CA LYS A 510 6.33 1.90 -7.87
C LYS A 510 6.82 0.91 -8.93
N GLY A 511 6.44 -0.35 -8.77
CA GLY A 511 7.01 -1.44 -9.59
C GLY A 511 8.50 -1.63 -9.37
N GLY A 512 9.30 -1.45 -10.42
CA GLY A 512 10.78 -1.49 -10.36
C GLY A 512 11.44 -0.19 -9.90
N SER A 513 10.67 0.88 -9.68
CA SER A 513 11.11 2.21 -9.31
C SER A 513 10.68 2.56 -7.89
N ALA A 514 11.17 3.65 -7.34
CA ALA A 514 10.70 4.21 -6.07
C ALA A 514 10.39 5.69 -6.20
N ASN A 515 9.39 6.17 -5.44
CA ASN A 515 9.24 7.59 -5.20
C ASN A 515 9.76 7.98 -3.82
N VAL A 516 10.26 9.21 -3.70
CA VAL A 516 10.69 9.82 -2.44
C VAL A 516 10.16 11.24 -2.39
N GLY A 517 9.14 11.47 -1.59
CA GLY A 517 8.58 12.80 -1.33
C GLY A 517 9.21 13.40 -0.07
N LEU A 518 9.68 14.64 -0.18
CA LEU A 518 10.14 15.46 0.93
C LEU A 518 9.20 16.65 1.08
N TRP A 519 8.82 16.99 2.31
CA TRP A 519 8.02 18.18 2.58
C TRP A 519 8.51 18.94 3.80
N VAL A 520 8.14 20.20 3.88
CA VAL A 520 8.47 21.08 5.00
C VAL A 520 7.23 21.84 5.50
N ARG A 521 7.34 22.47 6.66
CA ARG A 521 6.19 23.04 7.37
C ARG A 521 5.94 24.51 7.06
N THR A 522 6.99 25.28 6.79
CA THR A 522 6.88 26.73 6.58
C THR A 522 7.24 27.14 5.15
N GLU A 523 6.81 28.34 4.75
CA GLU A 523 7.11 28.88 3.43
C GLU A 523 8.61 29.15 3.25
N ASP A 524 9.29 29.63 4.28
CA ASP A 524 10.74 29.85 4.19
C ASP A 524 11.51 28.55 4.08
N GLN A 525 11.12 27.49 4.82
CA GLN A 525 11.67 26.13 4.63
C GLN A 525 11.40 25.62 3.22
N TRP A 526 10.22 25.90 2.63
CA TRP A 526 9.92 25.54 1.24
C TRP A 526 10.84 26.26 0.24
N ARG A 527 11.05 27.54 0.40
CA ARG A 527 11.96 28.31 -0.44
C ARG A 527 13.37 27.73 -0.42
N TRP A 528 13.86 27.31 0.74
CA TRP A 528 15.15 26.64 0.87
C TRP A 528 15.11 25.23 0.25
N LEU A 529 14.13 24.39 0.58
CA LEU A 529 14.04 23.01 0.12
C LEU A 529 13.99 22.94 -1.42
N ALA A 530 13.22 23.83 -2.04
CA ALA A 530 13.06 23.89 -3.49
C ALA A 530 14.36 24.21 -4.22
N HIS A 531 15.28 24.94 -3.62
CA HIS A 531 16.60 25.25 -4.19
C HIS A 531 17.66 24.21 -3.83
N GLU A 532 17.66 23.72 -2.58
CA GLU A 532 18.68 22.79 -2.09
C GLU A 532 18.51 21.38 -2.65
N MET A 533 17.27 20.85 -2.66
CA MET A 533 17.01 19.47 -3.05
C MET A 533 16.88 19.33 -4.57
N THR A 534 17.98 19.46 -5.28
CA THR A 534 18.10 19.16 -6.72
C THR A 534 18.30 17.66 -6.97
N VAL A 535 18.31 17.23 -8.24
CA VAL A 535 18.63 15.84 -8.62
C VAL A 535 20.07 15.51 -8.25
N GLU A 536 20.99 16.45 -8.47
CA GLU A 536 22.40 16.31 -8.13
C GLU A 536 22.59 16.15 -6.62
N LYS A 537 21.86 16.96 -5.82
CA LYS A 537 21.89 16.86 -4.36
C LYS A 537 21.30 15.54 -3.86
N LEU A 538 20.23 15.06 -4.47
CA LEU A 538 19.69 13.74 -4.15
C LEU A 538 20.74 12.64 -4.37
N ARG A 539 21.44 12.65 -5.51
CA ARG A 539 22.49 11.67 -5.83
C ARG A 539 23.67 11.74 -4.88
N GLU A 540 24.09 12.95 -4.47
CA GLU A 540 25.12 13.14 -3.44
C GLU A 540 24.70 12.48 -2.11
N LEU A 541 23.43 12.66 -1.71
CA LEU A 541 22.90 12.14 -0.44
C LEU A 541 22.56 10.66 -0.50
N LEU A 542 22.18 10.15 -1.66
CA LEU A 542 21.83 8.74 -1.94
C LEU A 542 22.73 8.18 -3.05
N PRO A 543 23.97 7.75 -2.76
CA PRO A 543 24.92 7.27 -3.77
C PRO A 543 24.40 6.09 -4.61
N GLU A 544 23.47 5.29 -4.09
CA GLU A 544 22.83 4.18 -4.82
C GLU A 544 22.03 4.67 -6.05
N ALA A 545 21.65 5.94 -6.09
CA ALA A 545 20.92 6.57 -7.19
C ALA A 545 21.85 7.30 -8.20
N GLU A 546 23.18 7.23 -8.04
CA GLU A 546 24.15 8.01 -8.84
C GLU A 546 23.96 7.83 -10.34
N ASP A 547 23.88 6.60 -10.81
CA ASP A 547 23.76 6.23 -12.22
C ASP A 547 22.32 6.00 -12.69
N MET A 548 21.32 6.27 -11.83
CA MET A 548 19.92 6.00 -12.15
C MET A 548 19.23 7.21 -12.76
N PRO A 549 18.27 7.02 -13.68
CA PRO A 549 17.37 8.09 -14.09
C PRO A 549 16.56 8.59 -12.88
N VAL A 550 16.61 9.89 -12.63
CA VAL A 550 15.85 10.52 -11.55
C VAL A 550 15.06 11.68 -12.13
N THR A 551 13.76 11.67 -11.89
CA THR A 551 12.87 12.79 -12.21
C THR A 551 12.46 13.51 -10.94
N ARG A 552 12.46 14.84 -10.97
CA ARG A 552 12.11 15.71 -9.86
C ARG A 552 10.83 16.48 -10.17
N HIS A 553 9.90 16.49 -9.23
CA HIS A 553 8.65 17.23 -9.32
C HIS A 553 8.50 18.18 -8.14
N LEU A 554 8.22 19.47 -8.42
CA LEU A 554 7.89 20.46 -7.41
C LEU A 554 6.37 20.45 -7.18
N LEU A 555 5.97 20.48 -5.91
CA LEU A 555 4.59 20.57 -5.47
C LEU A 555 4.48 21.73 -4.46
N PRO A 556 4.45 22.99 -4.95
CA PRO A 556 4.47 24.18 -4.08
C PRO A 556 3.31 24.24 -3.10
N ASN A 557 2.13 23.78 -3.53
CA ASN A 557 0.92 23.71 -2.71
C ASN A 557 1.05 22.81 -1.48
N LEU A 558 1.93 21.78 -1.57
CA LEU A 558 2.24 20.88 -0.47
C LEU A 558 3.58 21.21 0.22
N ARG A 559 4.27 22.28 -0.21
CA ARG A 559 5.65 22.59 0.18
C ARG A 559 6.56 21.39 0.07
N ALA A 560 6.46 20.68 -1.05
CA ALA A 560 7.08 19.38 -1.24
C ALA A 560 7.86 19.26 -2.56
N VAL A 561 8.88 18.42 -2.51
CA VAL A 561 9.61 17.93 -3.69
C VAL A 561 9.44 16.43 -3.75
N ASN A 562 8.99 15.89 -4.89
CA ASN A 562 8.89 14.46 -5.11
C ASN A 562 9.92 14.02 -6.14
N PHE A 563 10.71 12.99 -5.80
CA PHE A 563 11.65 12.34 -6.71
C PHE A 563 11.11 10.97 -7.11
N VAL A 564 11.29 10.61 -8.38
CA VAL A 564 11.09 9.26 -8.89
C VAL A 564 12.46 8.73 -9.32
N ILE A 565 12.90 7.64 -8.69
CA ILE A 565 14.19 6.97 -8.96
C ILE A 565 13.88 5.70 -9.73
N GLU A 566 14.18 5.71 -11.04
CA GLU A 566 13.83 4.61 -11.92
C GLU A 566 14.82 3.43 -11.75
N GLY A 567 14.27 2.24 -11.64
CA GLY A 567 15.05 1.00 -11.62
C GLY A 567 15.74 0.65 -10.30
N ILE A 568 15.61 1.48 -9.25
CA ILE A 568 16.25 1.19 -7.94
C ILE A 568 15.80 -0.12 -7.30
N LEU A 569 14.60 -0.58 -7.64
CA LEU A 569 14.06 -1.87 -7.21
C LEU A 569 14.13 -2.96 -8.30
N GLY A 570 14.81 -2.71 -9.42
CA GLY A 570 15.00 -3.69 -10.49
C GLY A 570 13.67 -4.30 -10.97
N LYS A 571 13.50 -5.61 -10.78
CA LYS A 571 12.27 -6.35 -11.16
C LYS A 571 11.16 -6.30 -10.09
N GLY A 572 11.22 -5.34 -9.16
CA GLY A 572 10.19 -5.11 -8.13
C GLY A 572 10.46 -5.80 -6.79
N VAL A 573 9.50 -5.61 -5.87
CA VAL A 573 9.60 -5.95 -4.44
C VAL A 573 10.04 -7.38 -4.16
N ALA A 574 9.43 -8.37 -4.81
CA ALA A 574 9.70 -9.78 -4.54
C ALA A 574 11.05 -10.26 -5.09
N TYR A 575 11.61 -9.54 -6.06
CA TYR A 575 12.93 -9.80 -6.63
C TYR A 575 14.05 -9.29 -5.71
N GLN A 576 13.85 -8.18 -5.00
CA GLN A 576 14.91 -7.46 -4.32
C GLN A 576 15.67 -8.26 -3.27
N ALA A 577 17.01 -8.07 -3.24
CA ALA A 577 17.89 -8.54 -2.18
C ALA A 577 18.16 -7.47 -1.11
N ARG A 578 17.73 -6.25 -1.31
CA ARG A 578 17.86 -5.14 -0.34
C ARG A 578 17.22 -5.49 0.99
N PHE A 579 17.68 -4.88 2.09
CA PHE A 579 16.99 -4.94 3.38
C PHE A 579 15.63 -4.23 3.33
N ASP A 580 15.53 -3.20 2.49
CA ASP A 580 14.31 -2.45 2.20
C ASP A 580 13.82 -2.76 0.76
N PRO A 581 13.11 -3.87 0.54
CA PRO A 581 12.67 -4.27 -0.80
C PRO A 581 11.55 -3.40 -1.36
N GLN A 582 10.86 -2.63 -0.51
CA GLN A 582 9.76 -1.75 -0.87
C GLN A 582 10.13 -0.27 -0.90
N ALA A 583 11.40 0.07 -0.76
CA ALA A 583 11.88 1.46 -0.73
C ALA A 583 11.22 2.34 0.37
N LYS A 584 10.67 1.73 1.43
CA LYS A 584 9.97 2.45 2.51
C LYS A 584 10.94 3.19 3.42
N GLY A 585 12.17 2.71 3.56
CA GLY A 585 13.22 3.31 4.38
C GLY A 585 14.07 4.36 3.66
N ILE A 586 13.96 4.51 2.33
CA ILE A 586 14.79 5.47 1.57
C ILE A 586 14.56 6.90 2.07
N GLY A 587 13.31 7.28 2.34
CA GLY A 587 12.97 8.59 2.89
C GLY A 587 13.63 8.84 4.25
N GLU A 588 13.61 7.86 5.15
CA GLU A 588 14.24 7.96 6.47
C GLU A 588 15.78 7.97 6.37
N TRP A 589 16.36 7.20 5.43
CA TRP A 589 17.78 7.29 5.16
C TRP A 589 18.16 8.70 4.68
N LEU A 590 17.39 9.27 3.74
CA LEU A 590 17.60 10.63 3.25
C LEU A 590 17.49 11.67 4.37
N ARG A 591 16.50 11.54 5.26
CA ARG A 591 16.32 12.41 6.45
C ARG A 591 17.51 12.35 7.41
N ALA A 592 18.19 11.21 7.50
CA ALA A 592 19.38 11.05 8.35
C ALA A 592 20.65 11.69 7.74
N ARG A 593 20.63 12.03 6.44
CA ARG A 593 21.80 12.66 5.78
C ARG A 593 21.95 14.10 6.25
N HIS A 594 23.20 14.50 6.50
CA HIS A 594 23.53 15.85 6.92
C HIS A 594 23.61 16.80 5.73
N VAL A 595 22.97 17.94 5.85
CA VAL A 595 22.95 19.04 4.91
C VAL A 595 23.21 20.36 5.64
N ASP A 596 23.62 21.40 4.90
CA ASP A 596 23.82 22.73 5.46
C ASP A 596 22.50 23.48 5.45
N VAL A 597 21.85 23.58 6.62
CA VAL A 597 20.55 24.23 6.82
C VAL A 597 20.79 25.63 7.36
N PRO A 598 20.14 26.68 6.79
CA PRO A 598 20.15 28.01 7.39
C PRO A 598 19.69 27.97 8.86
N GLU A 599 20.44 28.58 9.77
CA GLU A 599 20.12 28.55 11.22
C GLU A 599 18.75 29.13 11.50
N ALA A 600 18.31 30.13 10.73
CA ALA A 600 16.99 30.73 10.85
C ALA A 600 15.82 29.78 10.54
N LEU A 601 16.08 28.60 9.96
CA LEU A 601 15.06 27.60 9.61
C LEU A 601 14.96 26.46 10.65
N LEU A 602 15.91 26.38 11.57
CA LEU A 602 15.97 25.36 12.62
C LEU A 602 15.08 25.74 13.82
#